data_7fa1320cb62221b12e638ad812909de9
#
_entry.id   7fa1320cb62221b12e638ad812909de9
#
_cell.length_a   1.000
_cell.length_b   1.000
_cell.length_c   1.000
_cell.angle_alpha   90.00
_cell.angle_beta   90.00
_cell.angle_gamma   90.00
#
_symmetry.space_group_name_H-M   'P 1'
#
loop_
_entity.id
_entity.type
_entity.pdbx_description
1 polymer ?
#
loop_
_entity_poly.entity_id
_entity_poly.type
_entity_poly.pdbx_seq_one_letter_code
_entity_poly.pdbx_strand_id
1 'polypeptide(L)'
;ATAFSVSVHKTLALAAYWSSVEMAKERGAFSLYDAKREEANPYINRLKDADPSLYDEMIKYGRRNIACLTIAPTGTTSLMTQTTSGIEPVFMPVYKRRRKVNPNEPGVHVDYVDETGDAFEEYVVYHHKFISWMDANGIKRKEKFSQEELDELVAKSPYNKATANDIDWHEKVKMQGEIQKWVDHSISVTINLPSDVTEDLINELYME
;
A
#
# COMPACT_ATOMS: atom_id res chain seq x y z
N ALA A 1 -1.19 12.97 -6.70
CA ALA A 1 -0.72 11.76 -5.98
C ALA A 1 0.52 11.19 -6.67
N THR A 2 0.46 10.84 -7.98
CA THR A 2 1.52 10.15 -8.74
C THR A 2 2.87 10.89 -8.67
N ALA A 3 2.92 12.18 -8.98
CA ALA A 3 4.17 12.95 -8.93
C ALA A 3 4.83 12.97 -7.53
N PHE A 4 4.04 13.05 -6.47
CA PHE A 4 4.54 12.97 -5.10
C PHE A 4 5.11 11.58 -4.80
N SER A 5 4.38 10.51 -5.16
CA SER A 5 4.83 9.13 -4.96
C SER A 5 6.13 8.84 -5.72
N VAL A 6 6.24 9.32 -6.96
CA VAL A 6 7.47 9.21 -7.76
C VAL A 6 8.63 9.93 -7.06
N SER A 7 8.42 11.14 -6.56
CA SER A 7 9.46 11.91 -5.85
C SER A 7 9.97 11.15 -4.62
N VAL A 8 9.06 10.57 -3.83
CA VAL A 8 9.43 9.77 -2.65
C VAL A 8 10.26 8.56 -3.04
N HIS A 9 9.80 7.78 -4.03
CA HIS A 9 10.48 6.54 -4.43
C HIS A 9 11.81 6.81 -5.15
N LYS A 10 11.90 7.90 -5.93
CA LYS A 10 13.20 8.36 -6.47
C LYS A 10 14.19 8.66 -5.36
N THR A 11 13.79 9.40 -4.33
CA THR A 11 14.67 9.73 -3.20
C THR A 11 15.09 8.47 -2.45
N LEU A 12 14.16 7.55 -2.20
CA LEU A 12 14.47 6.26 -1.56
C LEU A 12 15.44 5.43 -2.39
N ALA A 13 15.25 5.36 -3.72
CA ALA A 13 16.13 4.61 -4.61
C ALA A 13 17.56 5.16 -4.57
N LEU A 14 17.74 6.46 -4.76
CA LEU A 14 19.04 7.09 -4.71
C LEU A 14 19.73 6.88 -3.36
N ALA A 15 19.04 7.10 -2.26
CA ALA A 15 19.59 6.92 -0.92
C ALA A 15 19.97 5.45 -0.62
N ALA A 16 19.13 4.49 -1.04
CA ALA A 16 19.41 3.07 -0.85
C ALA A 16 20.64 2.61 -1.64
N TYR A 17 20.77 3.08 -2.88
CA TYR A 17 21.94 2.74 -3.71
C TYR A 17 23.20 3.43 -3.24
N TRP A 18 23.15 4.69 -2.80
CA TRP A 18 24.28 5.33 -2.11
C TRP A 18 24.74 4.53 -0.89
N SER A 19 23.79 4.12 -0.04
CA SER A 19 24.09 3.27 1.13
C SER A 19 24.72 1.94 0.73
N SER A 20 24.25 1.32 -0.35
CA SER A 20 24.81 0.06 -0.87
C SER A 20 26.24 0.22 -1.40
N VAL A 21 26.57 1.38 -1.99
CA VAL A 21 27.94 1.73 -2.40
C VAL A 21 28.83 1.93 -1.17
N GLU A 22 28.38 2.68 -0.17
CA GLU A 22 29.16 2.86 1.07
C GLU A 22 29.44 1.51 1.76
N MET A 23 28.43 0.63 1.84
CA MET A 23 28.65 -0.73 2.34
C MET A 23 29.64 -1.53 1.49
N ALA A 24 29.67 -1.32 0.17
CA ALA A 24 30.63 -1.98 -0.70
C ALA A 24 32.07 -1.49 -0.47
N LYS A 25 32.27 -0.21 -0.16
CA LYS A 25 33.58 0.32 0.22
C LYS A 25 34.14 -0.37 1.47
N GLU A 26 33.27 -0.70 2.43
CA GLU A 26 33.68 -1.36 3.68
C GLU A 26 33.83 -2.88 3.55
N ARG A 27 32.95 -3.54 2.81
CA ARG A 27 32.75 -5.01 2.83
C ARG A 27 32.92 -5.68 1.48
N GLY A 28 33.28 -4.92 0.46
CA GLY A 28 33.33 -5.38 -0.94
C GLY A 28 31.94 -5.42 -1.59
N ALA A 29 31.94 -5.34 -2.91
CA ALA A 29 30.73 -5.52 -3.72
C ALA A 29 30.19 -6.96 -3.60
N PHE A 30 28.93 -7.19 -4.01
CA PHE A 30 28.44 -8.56 -4.14
C PHE A 30 29.24 -9.33 -5.20
N SER A 31 29.40 -10.63 -5.00
CA SER A 31 30.39 -11.45 -5.71
C SER A 31 30.25 -11.53 -7.24
N LEU A 32 29.05 -11.27 -7.76
CA LEU A 32 28.74 -11.30 -9.20
C LEU A 32 28.65 -9.92 -9.82
N TYR A 33 29.03 -8.86 -9.07
CA TYR A 33 29.01 -7.50 -9.59
C TYR A 33 29.93 -7.35 -10.80
N ASP A 34 29.38 -6.84 -11.88
CA ASP A 34 30.10 -6.52 -13.12
C ASP A 34 29.47 -5.30 -13.76
N ALA A 35 30.16 -4.18 -13.72
CA ALA A 35 29.67 -2.91 -14.25
C ALA A 35 29.29 -3.01 -15.74
N LYS A 36 30.00 -3.81 -16.54
CA LYS A 36 29.68 -3.97 -17.97
C LYS A 36 28.36 -4.70 -18.21
N ARG A 37 28.02 -5.66 -17.35
CA ARG A 37 26.74 -6.38 -17.45
C ARG A 37 25.56 -5.47 -17.16
N GLU A 38 25.78 -4.38 -16.41
CA GLU A 38 24.74 -3.45 -16.01
C GLU A 38 24.55 -2.27 -16.97
N GLU A 39 25.46 -2.06 -17.94
CA GLU A 39 25.38 -0.96 -18.90
C GLU A 39 24.04 -0.90 -19.66
N ALA A 40 23.44 -2.05 -19.95
CA ALA A 40 22.14 -2.15 -20.64
C ALA A 40 20.93 -2.17 -19.68
N ASN A 41 21.15 -2.13 -18.35
CA ASN A 41 20.06 -2.20 -17.38
C ASN A 41 19.31 -0.86 -17.31
N PRO A 42 17.99 -0.82 -17.66
CA PRO A 42 17.23 0.42 -17.68
C PRO A 42 17.12 1.09 -16.32
N TYR A 43 17.09 0.29 -15.24
CA TYR A 43 17.01 0.80 -13.87
C TYR A 43 18.32 1.53 -13.49
N ILE A 44 19.48 0.91 -13.76
CA ILE A 44 20.79 1.51 -13.49
C ILE A 44 21.00 2.77 -14.34
N ASN A 45 20.59 2.76 -15.59
CA ASN A 45 20.66 3.95 -16.45
C ASN A 45 19.79 5.09 -15.89
N ARG A 46 18.63 4.80 -15.33
CA ARG A 46 17.78 5.79 -14.67
C ARG A 46 18.43 6.38 -13.41
N LEU A 47 19.11 5.56 -12.61
CA LEU A 47 19.90 6.06 -11.47
C LEU A 47 21.03 6.98 -11.95
N LYS A 48 21.74 6.60 -13.02
CA LYS A 48 22.79 7.41 -13.67
C LYS A 48 22.27 8.77 -14.12
N ASP A 49 21.13 8.79 -14.81
CA ASP A 49 20.52 10.03 -15.29
C ASP A 49 20.08 10.94 -14.13
N ALA A 50 19.66 10.34 -13.03
CA ALA A 50 19.17 11.07 -11.86
C ALA A 50 20.30 11.56 -10.95
N ASP A 51 21.40 10.81 -10.85
CA ASP A 51 22.59 11.12 -10.05
C ASP A 51 23.85 10.49 -10.69
N PRO A 52 24.53 11.22 -11.59
CA PRO A 52 25.76 10.74 -12.21
C PRO A 52 26.87 10.41 -11.21
N SER A 53 26.93 11.12 -10.07
CA SER A 53 27.95 10.87 -9.05
C SER A 53 27.77 9.52 -8.39
N LEU A 54 26.52 9.11 -8.13
CA LEU A 54 26.20 7.77 -7.63
C LEU A 54 26.67 6.70 -8.62
N TYR A 55 26.42 6.91 -9.92
CA TYR A 55 26.84 5.96 -10.94
C TYR A 55 28.37 5.82 -11.01
N ASP A 56 29.13 6.91 -10.96
CA ASP A 56 30.59 6.90 -10.97
C ASP A 56 31.15 6.13 -9.75
N GLU A 57 30.58 6.34 -8.58
CA GLU A 57 30.94 5.59 -7.37
C GLU A 57 30.58 4.10 -7.47
N MET A 58 29.45 3.76 -8.09
CA MET A 58 29.07 2.36 -8.38
C MET A 58 30.06 1.68 -9.30
N ILE A 59 30.52 2.35 -10.36
CA ILE A 59 31.55 1.82 -11.28
C ILE A 59 32.84 1.57 -10.53
N LYS A 60 33.25 2.47 -9.65
CA LYS A 60 34.53 2.42 -8.95
C LYS A 60 34.57 1.37 -7.83
N TYR A 61 33.52 1.26 -7.03
CA TYR A 61 33.50 0.44 -5.81
C TYR A 61 32.52 -0.73 -5.87
N GLY A 62 31.66 -0.75 -6.87
CA GLY A 62 30.52 -1.65 -6.90
C GLY A 62 29.41 -1.26 -5.91
N ARG A 63 28.49 -2.17 -5.70
CA ARG A 63 27.48 -2.06 -4.64
C ARG A 63 27.38 -3.37 -3.84
N ARG A 64 27.00 -3.27 -2.58
CA ARG A 64 26.94 -4.43 -1.69
C ARG A 64 25.74 -5.33 -1.98
N ASN A 65 24.60 -4.74 -2.37
CA ASN A 65 23.32 -5.43 -2.57
C ASN A 65 23.01 -5.54 -4.08
N ILE A 66 22.54 -6.70 -4.51
CA ILE A 66 22.07 -6.91 -5.90
C ILE A 66 20.85 -6.00 -6.16
N ALA A 67 19.95 -5.95 -5.18
CA ALA A 67 18.75 -5.14 -5.22
C ALA A 67 18.46 -4.58 -3.83
N CYS A 68 17.79 -3.44 -3.76
CA CYS A 68 17.59 -2.69 -2.51
C CYS A 68 16.14 -2.46 -2.14
N LEU A 69 15.22 -2.42 -3.12
CA LEU A 69 13.87 -1.94 -2.91
C LEU A 69 12.82 -2.92 -3.44
N THR A 70 11.83 -3.18 -2.61
CA THR A 70 10.61 -3.92 -2.97
C THR A 70 9.42 -3.33 -2.22
N ILE A 71 8.23 -3.51 -2.74
CA ILE A 71 7.00 -3.16 -2.02
C ILE A 71 6.22 -4.45 -1.78
N ALA A 72 6.39 -4.98 -0.58
CA ALA A 72 5.70 -6.16 -0.11
C ALA A 72 4.29 -5.82 0.44
N PRO A 73 3.40 -6.80 0.65
CA PRO A 73 2.06 -6.57 1.21
C PRO A 73 2.05 -5.90 2.60
N THR A 74 3.04 -6.11 3.45
CA THR A 74 3.25 -5.43 4.75
C THR A 74 2.04 -5.40 5.70
N GLY A 75 1.18 -6.43 5.69
CA GLY A 75 -0.06 -6.44 6.48
C GLY A 75 0.14 -6.21 7.98
N THR A 76 1.02 -6.98 8.62
CA THR A 76 1.31 -6.84 10.06
C THR A 76 2.01 -5.51 10.37
N THR A 77 2.96 -5.09 9.54
CA THR A 77 3.70 -3.83 9.74
C THR A 77 2.75 -2.64 9.63
N SER A 78 1.80 -2.66 8.68
CA SER A 78 0.82 -1.58 8.52
C SER A 78 -0.11 -1.45 9.72
N LEU A 79 -0.49 -2.56 10.35
CA LEU A 79 -1.26 -2.54 11.59
C LEU A 79 -0.48 -1.89 12.74
N MET A 80 0.80 -2.21 12.88
CA MET A 80 1.67 -1.60 13.91
C MET A 80 1.86 -0.10 13.69
N THR A 81 2.02 0.32 12.43
CA THR A 81 2.22 1.73 12.09
C THR A 81 0.90 2.50 11.91
N GLN A 82 -0.24 1.83 12.05
CA GLN A 82 -1.57 2.41 11.93
C GLN A 82 -1.80 3.09 10.56
N THR A 83 -1.30 2.44 9.49
CA THR A 83 -1.41 2.87 8.09
C THR A 83 -2.06 1.78 7.24
N THR A 84 -2.18 2.01 5.94
CA THR A 84 -2.58 0.98 4.97
C THR A 84 -1.39 0.12 4.54
N SER A 85 -1.66 -1.08 4.05
CA SER A 85 -0.64 -1.97 3.47
C SER A 85 -0.23 -1.52 2.08
N GLY A 86 1.04 -1.72 1.73
CA GLY A 86 1.56 -1.39 0.40
C GLY A 86 1.37 0.09 0.03
N ILE A 87 1.22 0.36 -1.26
CA ILE A 87 0.84 1.68 -1.79
C ILE A 87 -0.65 1.64 -2.18
N GLU A 88 -1.48 1.41 -1.19
CA GLU A 88 -2.90 1.21 -1.39
C GLU A 88 -3.71 2.17 -0.50
N PRO A 89 -4.83 2.71 -1.00
CA PRO A 89 -5.75 3.45 -0.16
C PRO A 89 -6.44 2.53 0.84
N VAL A 90 -7.02 3.10 1.88
CA VAL A 90 -7.85 2.34 2.82
C VAL A 90 -9.03 1.72 2.08
N PHE A 91 -9.32 0.45 2.38
CA PHE A 91 -10.48 -0.22 1.80
C PHE A 91 -11.78 0.41 2.29
N MET A 92 -11.94 0.51 3.60
CA MET A 92 -13.05 1.19 4.27
C MET A 92 -12.53 1.88 5.53
N PRO A 93 -12.75 3.19 5.70
CA PRO A 93 -12.29 3.91 6.89
C PRO A 93 -13.08 3.54 8.15
N VAL A 94 -14.30 3.08 7.98
CA VAL A 94 -15.17 2.55 9.04
C VAL A 94 -16.11 1.51 8.44
N TYR A 95 -16.38 0.43 9.16
CA TYR A 95 -17.31 -0.61 8.72
C TYR A 95 -17.84 -1.43 9.89
N LYS A 96 -18.97 -2.12 9.68
CA LYS A 96 -19.50 -3.09 10.62
C LYS A 96 -18.85 -4.44 10.39
N ARG A 97 -18.43 -5.07 11.46
CA ARG A 97 -17.92 -6.43 11.46
C ARG A 97 -18.84 -7.33 12.27
N ARG A 98 -19.07 -8.54 11.76
CA ARG A 98 -19.81 -9.59 12.44
C ARG A 98 -18.86 -10.61 13.01
N ARG A 99 -19.07 -10.98 14.26
CA ARG A 99 -18.40 -12.08 14.93
C ARG A 99 -19.44 -13.14 15.28
N LYS A 100 -19.21 -14.38 14.79
CA LYS A 100 -20.06 -15.52 15.20
C LYS A 100 -19.91 -15.73 16.71
N VAL A 101 -21.03 -15.89 17.38
CA VAL A 101 -21.08 -16.04 18.83
C VAL A 101 -21.96 -17.22 19.21
N ASN A 102 -21.72 -17.77 20.42
CA ASN A 102 -22.61 -18.74 20.99
C ASN A 102 -23.70 -18.00 21.83
N PRO A 103 -24.97 -18.04 21.44
CA PRO A 103 -26.04 -17.30 22.15
C PRO A 103 -26.25 -17.76 23.59
N ASN A 104 -25.72 -18.95 23.98
CA ASN A 104 -25.79 -19.48 25.35
C ASN A 104 -24.60 -19.04 26.21
N GLU A 105 -23.64 -18.30 25.69
CA GLU A 105 -22.47 -17.84 26.43
C GLU A 105 -22.82 -16.58 27.25
N PRO A 106 -22.48 -16.53 28.56
CA PRO A 106 -22.79 -15.39 29.40
C PRO A 106 -22.13 -14.10 28.89
N GLY A 107 -22.88 -13.01 28.82
CA GLY A 107 -22.39 -11.69 28.41
C GLY A 107 -22.34 -11.46 26.89
N VAL A 108 -22.78 -12.41 26.08
CA VAL A 108 -22.87 -12.28 24.63
C VAL A 108 -24.18 -11.58 24.25
N HIS A 109 -24.05 -10.60 23.35
CA HIS A 109 -25.18 -9.95 22.71
C HIS A 109 -25.35 -10.50 21.28
N VAL A 110 -26.57 -10.91 20.93
CA VAL A 110 -26.89 -11.37 19.58
C VAL A 110 -27.56 -10.21 18.82
N ASP A 111 -26.89 -9.71 17.81
CA ASP A 111 -27.40 -8.63 16.95
C ASP A 111 -28.06 -9.17 15.67
N TYR A 112 -27.62 -10.33 15.19
CA TYR A 112 -28.07 -10.91 13.93
C TYR A 112 -28.03 -12.44 13.99
N VAL A 113 -29.02 -13.09 13.39
CA VAL A 113 -29.07 -14.54 13.17
C VAL A 113 -29.21 -14.76 11.66
N ASP A 114 -28.35 -15.57 11.08
CA ASP A 114 -28.41 -15.88 9.66
C ASP A 114 -29.44 -16.99 9.31
N GLU A 115 -29.58 -17.29 8.03
CA GLU A 115 -30.52 -18.27 7.52
C GLU A 115 -30.24 -19.70 8.00
N THR A 116 -29.00 -19.96 8.44
CA THR A 116 -28.57 -21.26 9.00
C THR A 116 -28.77 -21.38 10.49
N GLY A 117 -29.21 -20.30 11.15
CA GLY A 117 -29.45 -20.21 12.60
C GLY A 117 -28.21 -19.84 13.41
N ASP A 118 -27.12 -19.43 12.75
CA ASP A 118 -25.93 -18.96 13.42
C ASP A 118 -26.10 -17.54 13.96
N ALA A 119 -25.69 -17.33 15.20
CA ALA A 119 -25.80 -16.06 15.89
C ALA A 119 -24.52 -15.21 15.76
N PHE A 120 -24.70 -13.91 15.57
CA PHE A 120 -23.61 -12.95 15.38
C PHE A 120 -23.79 -11.71 16.25
N GLU A 121 -22.68 -11.21 16.75
CA GLU A 121 -22.55 -9.90 17.35
C GLU A 121 -21.97 -8.94 16.31
N GLU A 122 -22.54 -7.74 16.18
CA GLU A 122 -22.06 -6.68 15.29
C GLU A 122 -21.32 -5.59 16.09
N TYR A 123 -20.17 -5.16 15.57
CA TYR A 123 -19.43 -4.04 16.13
C TYR A 123 -18.79 -3.19 15.03
N VAL A 124 -18.56 -1.92 15.34
CA VAL A 124 -17.96 -0.97 14.39
C VAL A 124 -16.44 -1.01 14.49
N VAL A 125 -15.79 -1.19 13.36
CA VAL A 125 -14.33 -1.13 13.22
C VAL A 125 -13.95 0.17 12.55
N TYR A 126 -13.00 0.88 13.13
CA TYR A 126 -12.51 2.15 12.65
C TYR A 126 -11.03 2.04 12.24
N HIS A 127 -10.68 2.63 11.12
CA HIS A 127 -9.28 2.86 10.78
C HIS A 127 -8.67 3.92 11.73
N HIS A 128 -7.45 3.72 12.20
CA HIS A 128 -6.82 4.59 13.20
C HIS A 128 -6.80 6.07 12.81
N LYS A 129 -6.48 6.38 11.55
CA LYS A 129 -6.46 7.77 11.07
C LYS A 129 -7.85 8.38 10.93
N PHE A 130 -8.88 7.54 10.70
CA PHE A 130 -10.26 7.98 10.74
C PHE A 130 -10.68 8.37 12.16
N ILE A 131 -10.26 7.60 13.17
CA ILE A 131 -10.43 7.96 14.59
C ILE A 131 -9.78 9.32 14.87
N SER A 132 -8.52 9.51 14.43
CA SER A 132 -7.82 10.78 14.64
C SER A 132 -8.55 11.97 14.01
N TRP A 133 -9.17 11.76 12.83
CA TRP A 133 -10.00 12.79 12.19
C TRP A 133 -11.29 13.05 12.97
N MET A 134 -11.98 12.01 13.44
CA MET A 134 -13.17 12.15 14.28
C MET A 134 -12.86 12.95 15.54
N ASP A 135 -11.81 12.59 16.26
CA ASP A 135 -11.39 13.26 17.50
C ASP A 135 -11.06 14.74 17.25
N ALA A 136 -10.35 15.06 16.15
CA ALA A 136 -10.02 16.44 15.77
C ALA A 136 -11.26 17.28 15.40
N ASN A 137 -12.36 16.63 15.00
CA ASN A 137 -13.64 17.29 14.66
C ASN A 137 -14.69 17.19 15.76
N GLY A 138 -14.34 16.68 16.95
CA GLY A 138 -15.25 16.56 18.09
C GLY A 138 -16.37 15.53 17.89
N ILE A 139 -16.19 14.58 16.98
CA ILE A 139 -17.16 13.53 16.65
C ILE A 139 -16.97 12.35 17.61
N LYS A 140 -18.00 12.07 18.42
CA LYS A 140 -17.94 10.96 19.37
C LYS A 140 -18.16 9.61 18.67
N ARG A 141 -17.34 8.64 19.03
CA ARG A 141 -17.53 7.25 18.61
C ARG A 141 -18.75 6.68 19.33
N LYS A 142 -19.58 5.95 18.58
CA LYS A 142 -20.72 5.19 19.12
C LYS A 142 -20.41 3.70 19.00
N GLU A 143 -20.98 2.89 19.84
CA GLU A 143 -20.91 1.42 19.75
C GLU A 143 -21.68 0.89 18.53
N LYS A 144 -22.77 1.53 18.19
CA LYS A 144 -23.63 1.19 17.05
C LYS A 144 -23.92 2.41 16.21
N PHE A 145 -23.89 2.21 14.90
CA PHE A 145 -24.28 3.17 13.87
C PHE A 145 -25.22 2.49 12.89
N SER A 146 -26.16 3.23 12.32
CA SER A 146 -26.85 2.79 11.11
C SER A 146 -25.88 2.86 9.92
N GLN A 147 -26.23 2.23 8.79
CA GLN A 147 -25.39 2.32 7.60
C GLN A 147 -25.37 3.75 7.06
N GLU A 148 -26.53 4.43 7.06
CA GLU A 148 -26.67 5.82 6.63
C GLU A 148 -25.80 6.77 7.47
N GLU A 149 -25.75 6.58 8.80
CA GLU A 149 -24.87 7.37 9.68
C GLU A 149 -23.39 7.17 9.34
N LEU A 150 -22.96 5.92 9.02
CA LEU A 150 -21.58 5.64 8.60
C LEU A 150 -21.26 6.29 7.25
N ASP A 151 -22.16 6.19 6.29
CA ASP A 151 -22.01 6.77 4.95
C ASP A 151 -21.91 8.30 5.02
N GLU A 152 -22.77 8.95 5.83
CA GLU A 152 -22.69 10.39 6.09
C GLU A 152 -21.36 10.79 6.76
N LEU A 153 -20.87 9.97 7.69
CA LEU A 153 -19.63 10.22 8.39
C LEU A 153 -18.45 10.17 7.43
N VAL A 154 -18.40 9.14 6.57
CA VAL A 154 -17.39 9.01 5.53
C VAL A 154 -17.47 10.16 4.53
N ALA A 155 -18.67 10.53 4.11
CA ALA A 155 -18.90 11.64 3.16
C ALA A 155 -18.36 13.00 3.67
N LYS A 156 -18.33 13.22 4.99
CA LYS A 156 -17.78 14.43 5.63
C LYS A 156 -16.28 14.36 5.87
N SER A 157 -15.66 13.20 5.68
CA SER A 157 -14.26 12.94 6.00
C SER A 157 -13.32 13.16 4.81
N PRO A 158 -12.01 13.23 5.03
CA PRO A 158 -11.01 13.21 3.95
C PRO A 158 -11.02 11.92 3.11
N TYR A 159 -11.71 10.88 3.54
CA TYR A 159 -11.84 9.60 2.84
C TYR A 159 -12.96 9.56 1.80
N ASN A 160 -13.76 10.63 1.71
CA ASN A 160 -14.85 10.72 0.72
C ASN A 160 -14.28 10.57 -0.70
N LYS A 161 -14.76 9.58 -1.43
CA LYS A 161 -14.30 9.23 -2.80
C LYS A 161 -12.79 8.95 -2.89
N ALA A 162 -12.17 8.50 -1.80
CA ALA A 162 -10.74 8.21 -1.74
C ALA A 162 -10.42 6.81 -1.17
N THR A 163 -11.42 5.94 -1.08
CA THR A 163 -11.22 4.54 -0.67
C THR A 163 -10.76 3.67 -1.83
N ALA A 164 -10.34 2.45 -1.54
CA ALA A 164 -9.87 1.51 -2.55
C ALA A 164 -10.95 1.18 -3.61
N ASN A 165 -12.24 1.32 -3.25
CA ASN A 165 -13.36 1.09 -4.16
C ASN A 165 -13.73 2.32 -5.00
N ASP A 166 -13.30 3.51 -4.58
CA ASP A 166 -13.67 4.77 -5.21
C ASP A 166 -12.66 5.21 -6.29
N ILE A 167 -11.40 4.81 -6.14
CA ILE A 167 -10.35 5.28 -7.03
C ILE A 167 -10.43 4.61 -8.39
N ASP A 168 -10.11 5.40 -9.43
CA ASP A 168 -9.95 4.90 -10.79
C ASP A 168 -8.78 3.93 -10.87
N TRP A 169 -9.02 2.72 -11.34
CA TRP A 169 -8.01 1.68 -11.43
C TRP A 169 -6.94 1.98 -12.50
N HIS A 170 -7.28 2.66 -13.62
CA HIS A 170 -6.30 3.10 -14.62
C HIS A 170 -5.27 4.06 -14.00
N GLU A 171 -5.74 5.06 -13.25
CA GLU A 171 -4.85 5.99 -12.54
C GLU A 171 -4.00 5.27 -11.48
N LYS A 172 -4.53 4.21 -10.87
CA LYS A 172 -3.78 3.39 -9.91
C LYS A 172 -2.70 2.58 -10.60
N VAL A 173 -3.00 1.89 -11.70
CA VAL A 173 -2.03 1.12 -12.50
C VAL A 173 -0.93 2.05 -13.03
N LYS A 174 -1.30 3.19 -13.60
CA LYS A 174 -0.36 4.20 -14.07
C LYS A 174 0.57 4.70 -12.97
N MET A 175 0.02 5.00 -11.79
CA MET A 175 0.84 5.38 -10.63
C MET A 175 1.80 4.25 -10.24
N GLN A 176 1.34 3.01 -10.26
CA GLN A 176 2.13 1.82 -10.00
C GLN A 176 3.30 1.69 -10.99
N GLY A 177 3.04 1.84 -12.28
CA GLY A 177 4.06 1.80 -13.33
C GLY A 177 5.11 2.90 -13.16
N GLU A 178 4.69 4.11 -12.79
CA GLU A 178 5.61 5.21 -12.53
C GLU A 178 6.49 4.96 -11.28
N ILE A 179 5.94 4.35 -10.23
CA ILE A 179 6.70 3.95 -9.02
C ILE A 179 7.66 2.81 -9.33
N GLN A 180 7.25 1.83 -10.16
CA GLN A 180 8.09 0.69 -10.55
C GLN A 180 9.40 1.12 -11.20
N LYS A 181 9.43 2.29 -11.82
CA LYS A 181 10.67 2.86 -12.37
C LYS A 181 11.75 3.11 -11.30
N TRP A 182 11.37 3.23 -10.03
CA TRP A 182 12.24 3.51 -8.88
C TRP A 182 12.30 2.37 -7.86
N VAL A 183 11.75 1.22 -8.19
CA VAL A 183 11.77 0.00 -7.35
C VAL A 183 12.36 -1.12 -8.20
N ASP A 184 13.46 -1.70 -7.75
CA ASP A 184 14.25 -2.68 -8.50
C ASP A 184 13.72 -4.12 -8.39
N HIS A 185 12.85 -4.39 -7.42
CA HIS A 185 12.09 -5.63 -7.29
C HIS A 185 10.59 -5.40 -7.55
N SER A 186 9.80 -6.44 -7.27
CA SER A 186 8.36 -6.44 -7.49
C SER A 186 7.62 -5.50 -6.51
N ILE A 187 6.53 -4.94 -6.98
CA ILE A 187 5.53 -4.23 -6.19
C ILE A 187 4.29 -5.10 -6.08
N SER A 188 3.88 -5.40 -4.85
CA SER A 188 2.57 -6.03 -4.60
C SER A 188 1.49 -4.97 -4.71
N VAL A 189 0.40 -5.28 -5.42
CA VAL A 189 -0.74 -4.38 -5.59
C VAL A 189 -2.05 -5.15 -5.62
N THR A 190 -3.10 -4.53 -5.04
CA THR A 190 -4.48 -5.00 -5.14
C THR A 190 -5.26 -3.99 -5.97
N ILE A 191 -5.92 -4.44 -7.02
CA ILE A 191 -6.87 -3.63 -7.79
C ILE A 191 -8.28 -4.08 -7.43
N ASN A 192 -9.07 -3.16 -6.90
CA ASN A 192 -10.46 -3.40 -6.57
C ASN A 192 -11.33 -3.12 -7.81
N LEU A 193 -12.10 -4.10 -8.21
CA LEU A 193 -13.01 -4.01 -9.34
C LEU A 193 -14.44 -4.30 -8.89
N PRO A 194 -15.46 -3.77 -9.55
CA PRO A 194 -16.86 -4.10 -9.26
C PRO A 194 -17.15 -5.57 -9.58
N SER A 195 -18.20 -6.14 -8.98
CA SER A 195 -18.55 -7.55 -9.13
C SER A 195 -19.03 -7.95 -10.53
N ASP A 196 -19.43 -6.96 -11.33
CA ASP A 196 -19.92 -7.10 -12.71
C ASP A 196 -18.84 -6.79 -13.77
N VAL A 197 -17.56 -6.79 -13.36
CA VAL A 197 -16.44 -6.58 -14.27
C VAL A 197 -16.41 -7.62 -15.41
N THR A 198 -16.12 -7.15 -16.63
CA THR A 198 -16.00 -8.00 -17.81
C THR A 198 -14.60 -8.60 -17.96
N GLU A 199 -14.48 -9.71 -18.68
CA GLU A 199 -13.18 -10.32 -19.02
C GLU A 199 -12.31 -9.35 -19.86
N ASP A 200 -12.92 -8.58 -20.75
CA ASP A 200 -12.20 -7.59 -21.56
C ASP A 200 -11.52 -6.52 -20.69
N LEU A 201 -12.22 -6.02 -19.66
CA LEU A 201 -11.67 -5.05 -18.74
C LEU A 201 -10.52 -5.64 -17.91
N ILE A 202 -10.62 -6.92 -17.52
CA ILE A 202 -9.53 -7.62 -16.83
C ILE A 202 -8.31 -7.76 -17.75
N ASN A 203 -8.53 -8.11 -19.02
CA ASN A 203 -7.45 -8.19 -20.01
C ASN A 203 -6.78 -6.83 -20.23
N GLU A 204 -7.56 -5.76 -20.34
CA GLU A 204 -7.03 -4.38 -20.44
C GLU A 204 -6.14 -4.04 -19.25
N LEU A 205 -6.59 -4.34 -18.04
CA LEU A 205 -5.83 -4.10 -16.80
C LEU A 205 -4.46 -4.80 -16.78
N TYR A 206 -4.38 -6.03 -17.34
CA TYR A 206 -3.11 -6.75 -17.40
C TYR A 206 -2.21 -6.30 -18.55
N MET A 207 -2.73 -5.61 -19.53
CA MET A 207 -1.97 -5.11 -20.69
C MET A 207 -1.43 -3.70 -20.50
N GLU A 208 -1.98 -2.90 -19.58
CA GLU A 208 -1.55 -1.55 -19.24
C GLU A 208 -0.37 -1.58 -18.25
#